data_71026ab962f6ceea05cda69290a7f518
#
_entry.id   71026ab962f6ceea05cda69290a7f518
#
_cell.length_a   1.000
_cell.length_b   1.000
_cell.length_c   1.000
_cell.angle_alpha   90.00
_cell.angle_beta   90.00
_cell.angle_gamma   90.00
#
_symmetry.space_group_name_H-M   'P 1'
#
loop_
_entity.id
_entity.type
_entity.pdbx_description
1 polymer ?
#
loop_
_entity_poly.entity_id
_entity_poly.type
_entity_poly.pdbx_seq_one_letter_code
_entity_poly.pdbx_strand_id
1 'polypeptide(L)'
;MSVLVTEGIKISVVSEYLADESNPEESRYLFSYQVTIANEGREAAQLLTRHWIIKDAENNVEEVRGDGVIRQTPVIEPGRSFTYSSWCQLRTEWGTMRGSYGMERPAGEGFDVIIPPFCLMPHYLMN
;
A
#
# COMPACT_ATOMS: atom_id res chain seq x y z
N MET A 1 -8.96 7.32 5.25
CA MET A 1 -7.49 7.23 5.29
C MET A 1 -7.07 6.23 6.37
N SER A 2 -6.16 5.35 6.03
CA SER A 2 -5.58 4.38 6.97
C SER A 2 -4.16 4.80 7.30
N VAL A 3 -3.80 4.75 8.58
CA VAL A 3 -2.50 5.22 9.06
C VAL A 3 -1.96 4.25 10.10
N LEU A 4 -0.66 3.94 10.03
CA LEU A 4 0.02 3.10 11.03
C LEU A 4 1.49 3.50 11.10
N VAL A 5 2.06 3.49 12.30
CA VAL A 5 3.48 3.80 12.50
C VAL A 5 4.19 2.55 13.03
N THR A 6 5.31 2.19 12.39
CA THR A 6 6.19 1.10 12.82
C THR A 6 7.61 1.63 12.91
N GLU A 7 8.21 1.56 14.09
CA GLU A 7 9.60 1.99 14.30
C GLU A 7 9.92 3.37 13.71
N GLY A 8 9.03 4.33 13.90
CA GLY A 8 9.20 5.69 13.43
C GLY A 8 8.83 5.92 11.97
N ILE A 9 8.45 4.88 11.24
CA ILE A 9 8.00 5.01 9.84
C ILE A 9 6.48 5.00 9.82
N LYS A 10 5.90 6.10 9.32
CA LYS A 10 4.46 6.28 9.25
C LYS A 10 3.97 6.00 7.84
N ILE A 11 3.06 5.06 7.71
CA ILE A 11 2.42 4.72 6.43
C ILE A 11 0.99 5.25 6.43
N SER A 12 0.66 6.04 5.43
CA SER A 12 -0.69 6.56 5.21
C SER A 12 -1.17 6.09 3.84
N VAL A 13 -2.40 5.59 3.75
CA VAL A 13 -2.95 5.09 2.49
C VAL A 13 -4.31 5.71 2.23
N VAL A 14 -4.51 6.15 1.00
CA VAL A 14 -5.80 6.64 0.50
C VAL A 14 -6.11 5.85 -0.77
N SER A 15 -7.30 5.26 -0.84
CA SER A 15 -7.74 4.52 -2.02
C SER A 15 -8.94 5.19 -2.67
N GLU A 16 -9.12 4.92 -3.97
CA GLU A 16 -10.20 5.50 -4.76
C GLU A 16 -10.69 4.50 -5.80
N TYR A 17 -12.02 4.39 -5.93
CA TYR A 17 -12.62 3.58 -6.99
C TYR A 17 -12.59 4.36 -8.30
N LEU A 18 -12.12 3.71 -9.37
CA LEU A 18 -12.04 4.31 -10.69
C LEU A 18 -13.21 3.81 -11.55
N ALA A 19 -14.36 4.45 -11.39
CA ALA A 19 -15.59 4.04 -12.08
C ALA A 19 -15.43 4.05 -13.60
N ASP A 20 -14.76 5.06 -14.15
CA ASP A 20 -14.59 5.20 -15.59
C ASP A 20 -13.71 4.13 -16.21
N GLU A 21 -12.79 3.56 -15.44
CA GLU A 21 -11.92 2.47 -15.90
C GLU A 21 -12.42 1.09 -15.51
N SER A 22 -13.52 1.03 -14.77
CA SER A 22 -14.10 -0.24 -14.31
C SER A 22 -15.14 -0.75 -15.30
N ASN A 23 -15.36 -2.07 -15.31
CA ASN A 23 -16.41 -2.70 -16.08
C ASN A 23 -17.10 -3.78 -15.25
N PRO A 24 -18.09 -3.37 -14.42
CA PRO A 24 -18.80 -4.32 -13.55
C PRO A 24 -19.46 -5.48 -14.27
N GLU A 25 -19.92 -5.26 -15.50
CA GLU A 25 -20.54 -6.33 -16.29
C GLU A 25 -19.55 -7.45 -16.61
N GLU A 26 -18.27 -7.15 -16.66
CA GLU A 26 -17.21 -8.14 -16.84
C GLU A 26 -16.48 -8.46 -15.54
N SER A 27 -17.08 -8.11 -14.41
CA SER A 27 -16.48 -8.34 -13.08
C SER A 27 -15.08 -7.73 -12.99
N ARG A 28 -14.97 -6.48 -13.40
CA ARG A 28 -13.71 -5.76 -13.40
C ARG A 28 -13.88 -4.44 -12.66
N TYR A 29 -13.30 -4.37 -11.46
CA TYR A 29 -13.38 -3.22 -10.57
C TYR A 29 -11.98 -2.70 -10.33
N LEU A 30 -11.68 -1.49 -10.81
CA LEU A 30 -10.35 -0.90 -10.73
C LEU A 30 -10.29 0.17 -9.65
N PHE A 31 -9.23 0.10 -8.85
CA PHE A 31 -8.97 1.04 -7.75
C PHE A 31 -7.57 1.60 -7.90
N SER A 32 -7.41 2.86 -7.55
CA SER A 32 -6.09 3.43 -7.31
C SER A 32 -5.87 3.53 -5.81
N TYR A 33 -4.61 3.51 -5.40
CA TYR A 33 -4.26 3.79 -4.02
C TYR A 33 -2.97 4.60 -3.99
N GLN A 34 -2.92 5.54 -3.05
CA GLN A 34 -1.76 6.38 -2.84
C GLN A 34 -1.21 6.09 -1.47
N VAL A 35 0.10 5.80 -1.42
CA VAL A 35 0.80 5.50 -0.17
C VAL A 35 1.80 6.62 0.09
N THR A 36 1.78 7.14 1.32
CA THR A 36 2.78 8.10 1.80
C THR A 36 3.56 7.43 2.92
N ILE A 37 4.89 7.41 2.75
CA ILE A 37 5.81 6.81 3.70
C ILE A 37 6.62 7.94 4.30
N ALA A 38 6.38 8.26 5.57
CA ALA A 38 7.03 9.38 6.26
C ALA A 38 7.98 8.85 7.32
N ASN A 39 9.21 9.33 7.32
CA ASN A 39 10.18 8.96 8.33
C ASN A 39 10.13 9.97 9.47
N GLU A 40 9.49 9.58 10.57
CA GLU A 40 9.39 10.39 11.78
C GLU A 40 10.43 9.99 12.82
N GLY A 41 11.34 9.10 12.46
CA GLY A 41 12.41 8.63 13.32
C GLY A 41 13.66 9.50 13.23
N ARG A 42 14.78 8.96 13.72
CA ARG A 42 16.05 9.67 13.80
C ARG A 42 17.09 9.23 12.79
N GLU A 43 16.85 8.09 12.14
CA GLU A 43 17.76 7.53 11.15
C GLU A 43 17.06 7.34 9.82
N ALA A 44 17.84 7.44 8.74
CA ALA A 44 17.34 7.15 7.40
C ALA A 44 16.85 5.70 7.31
N ALA A 45 15.93 5.42 6.40
CA ALA A 45 15.48 4.08 6.10
C ALA A 45 15.30 3.94 4.59
N GLN A 46 15.81 2.85 4.03
CA GLN A 46 15.64 2.56 2.61
C GLN A 46 14.58 1.49 2.42
N LEU A 47 13.62 1.74 1.56
CA LEU A 47 12.61 0.76 1.20
C LEU A 47 13.21 -0.18 0.15
N LEU A 48 13.28 -1.46 0.45
CA LEU A 48 13.88 -2.45 -0.45
C LEU A 48 12.88 -3.42 -1.06
N THR A 49 11.87 -3.85 -0.29
CA THR A 49 10.92 -4.85 -0.75
C THR A 49 9.50 -4.50 -0.37
N ARG A 50 8.55 -5.08 -1.10
CA ARG A 50 7.13 -4.95 -0.79
C ARG A 50 6.48 -6.31 -0.73
N HIS A 51 5.46 -6.43 0.12
CA HIS A 51 4.62 -7.62 0.22
C HIS A 51 3.18 -7.18 0.40
N TRP A 52 2.32 -7.56 -0.53
CA TRP A 52 0.90 -7.25 -0.49
C TRP A 52 0.08 -8.52 -0.37
N ILE A 53 -0.99 -8.45 0.40
CA ILE A 53 -2.00 -9.49 0.51
C ILE A 53 -3.33 -8.84 0.14
N ILE A 54 -3.91 -9.28 -0.98
CA ILE A 54 -5.12 -8.74 -1.55
C ILE A 54 -6.22 -9.77 -1.41
N LYS A 55 -7.33 -9.40 -0.80
CA LYS A 55 -8.45 -10.31 -0.58
C LYS A 55 -9.72 -9.68 -1.15
N ASP A 56 -10.41 -10.43 -2.01
CA ASP A 56 -11.67 -9.94 -2.58
C ASP A 56 -12.87 -10.31 -1.70
N ALA A 57 -14.08 -9.91 -2.12
CA ALA A 57 -15.30 -10.14 -1.35
C ALA A 57 -15.70 -11.61 -1.25
N GLU A 58 -15.14 -12.46 -2.09
CA GLU A 58 -15.39 -13.90 -2.09
C GLU A 58 -14.29 -14.67 -1.36
N ASN A 59 -13.42 -13.95 -0.64
CA ASN A 59 -12.28 -14.52 0.11
C ASN A 59 -11.18 -15.14 -0.75
N ASN A 60 -11.12 -14.79 -2.03
CA ASN A 60 -9.97 -15.14 -2.84
C ASN A 60 -8.79 -14.26 -2.44
N VAL A 61 -7.64 -14.88 -2.20
CA VAL A 61 -6.44 -14.19 -1.72
C VAL A 61 -5.36 -14.25 -2.77
N GLU A 62 -4.76 -13.10 -3.06
CA GLU A 62 -3.59 -12.98 -3.93
C GLU A 62 -2.45 -12.37 -3.12
N GLU A 63 -1.27 -12.95 -3.21
CA GLU A 63 -0.06 -12.39 -2.61
C GLU A 63 0.85 -11.86 -3.70
N VAL A 64 1.38 -10.66 -3.49
CA VAL A 64 2.33 -10.02 -4.40
C VAL A 64 3.59 -9.68 -3.63
N ARG A 65 4.74 -10.17 -4.08
CA ARG A 65 6.05 -9.85 -3.50
C ARG A 65 6.92 -9.28 -4.59
N GLY A 66 7.74 -8.30 -4.25
CA GLY A 66 8.66 -7.73 -5.21
C GLY A 66 9.62 -6.75 -4.57
N ASP A 67 10.55 -6.27 -5.39
CA ASP A 67 11.54 -5.29 -4.96
C ASP A 67 11.03 -3.88 -5.17
N GLY A 68 11.24 -3.02 -4.19
CA GLY A 68 10.91 -1.61 -4.26
C GLY A 68 9.43 -1.31 -4.47
N VAL A 69 9.16 -0.08 -4.85
CA VAL A 69 7.84 0.41 -5.24
C VAL A 69 8.00 1.29 -6.47
N ILE A 70 7.12 1.13 -7.48
CA ILE A 70 7.20 1.85 -8.75
C ILE A 70 8.63 1.90 -9.31
N ARG A 71 9.34 0.78 -9.25
CA ARG A 71 10.72 0.60 -9.74
C ARG A 71 11.76 1.44 -8.99
N GLN A 72 11.47 1.83 -7.75
CA GLN A 72 12.37 2.62 -6.92
C GLN A 72 12.60 1.95 -5.58
N THR A 73 13.80 2.16 -5.03
CA THR A 73 14.12 1.75 -3.65
C THR A 73 14.52 3.00 -2.88
N PRO A 74 13.55 3.87 -2.55
CA PRO A 74 13.87 5.19 -2.02
C PRO A 74 14.49 5.13 -0.64
N VAL A 75 15.47 5.99 -0.42
CA VAL A 75 16.02 6.26 0.91
C VAL A 75 15.25 7.45 1.46
N ILE A 76 14.63 7.26 2.62
CA ILE A 76 13.82 8.31 3.23
C ILE A 76 14.55 8.83 4.47
N GLU A 77 15.03 10.06 4.38
CA GLU A 77 15.73 10.71 5.47
C GLU A 77 14.76 11.11 6.59
N PRO A 78 15.25 11.27 7.83
CA PRO A 78 14.41 11.76 8.91
C PRO A 78 13.72 13.08 8.55
N GLY A 79 12.42 13.18 8.82
CA GLY A 79 11.62 14.35 8.49
C GLY A 79 11.18 14.42 7.04
N ARG A 80 11.53 13.45 6.22
CA ARG A 80 11.15 13.39 4.80
C ARG A 80 10.07 12.34 4.58
N SER A 81 9.44 12.39 3.41
CA SER A 81 8.46 11.40 3.01
C SER A 81 8.59 11.07 1.54
N PHE A 82 8.06 9.90 1.18
CA PHE A 82 7.98 9.42 -0.20
C PHE A 82 6.54 9.02 -0.47
N THR A 83 5.95 9.52 -1.56
CA THR A 83 4.58 9.23 -1.93
C THR A 83 4.56 8.61 -3.30
N TYR A 84 3.77 7.53 -3.46
CA TYR A 84 3.56 6.93 -4.77
C TYR A 84 2.12 6.47 -4.91
N SER A 85 1.69 6.26 -6.14
CA SER A 85 0.37 5.74 -6.46
C SER A 85 0.50 4.48 -7.30
N SER A 86 -0.45 3.58 -7.14
CA SER A 86 -0.51 2.36 -7.93
C SER A 86 -1.98 1.94 -8.08
N TRP A 87 -2.22 0.79 -8.69
CA TRP A 87 -3.56 0.33 -9.00
C TRP A 87 -3.74 -1.11 -8.56
N CYS A 88 -5.00 -1.46 -8.29
CA CYS A 88 -5.40 -2.82 -7.98
C CYS A 88 -6.72 -3.11 -8.69
N GLN A 89 -6.79 -4.24 -9.38
CA GLN A 89 -8.00 -4.68 -10.04
C GLN A 89 -8.57 -5.86 -9.28
N LEU A 90 -9.87 -5.78 -8.95
CA LEU A 90 -10.59 -6.88 -8.31
C LEU A 90 -11.65 -7.42 -9.25
N ARG A 91 -12.05 -8.68 -9.03
CA ARG A 91 -13.18 -9.29 -9.71
C ARG A 91 -14.50 -9.07 -8.97
N THR A 92 -14.42 -8.57 -7.75
CA THR A 92 -15.59 -8.27 -6.91
C THR A 92 -15.66 -6.79 -6.65
N GLU A 93 -16.83 -6.31 -6.26
CA GLU A 93 -17.09 -4.88 -6.09
C GLU A 93 -16.26 -4.23 -4.98
N TRP A 94 -15.81 -5.02 -4.01
CA TRP A 94 -14.97 -4.53 -2.93
C TRP A 94 -13.97 -5.61 -2.51
N GLY A 95 -12.97 -5.18 -1.76
CA GLY A 95 -11.97 -6.07 -1.20
C GLY A 95 -11.10 -5.33 -0.20
N THR A 96 -10.02 -5.97 0.24
CA THR A 96 -9.08 -5.38 1.19
C THR A 96 -7.66 -5.59 0.72
N MET A 97 -6.78 -4.68 1.14
CA MET A 97 -5.33 -4.83 0.95
C MET A 97 -4.64 -4.64 2.29
N ARG A 98 -3.60 -5.41 2.52
CA ARG A 98 -2.70 -5.29 3.67
C ARG A 98 -1.32 -5.79 3.27
N GLY A 99 -0.33 -5.49 4.07
CA GLY A 99 1.01 -5.95 3.75
C GLY A 99 2.09 -5.25 4.55
N SER A 100 3.30 -5.27 4.01
CA SER A 100 4.46 -4.68 4.66
C SER A 100 5.50 -4.26 3.64
N TYR A 101 6.40 -3.37 4.07
CA TYR A 101 7.62 -3.04 3.35
C TYR A 101 8.81 -3.55 4.13
N GLY A 102 9.77 -4.17 3.44
CA GLY A 102 11.06 -4.49 4.01
C GLY A 102 11.96 -3.26 3.87
N MET A 103 12.43 -2.74 4.98
CA MET A 103 13.28 -1.55 5.00
C MET A 103 14.60 -1.85 5.69
N GLU A 104 15.60 -1.00 5.44
CA GLU A 104 16.94 -1.17 5.99
C GLU A 104 17.49 0.16 6.48
N ARG A 105 18.12 0.14 7.65
CA ARG A 105 18.84 1.29 8.20
C ARG A 105 20.25 1.39 7.59
N PRO A 106 20.93 2.54 7.70
CA PRO A 106 22.26 2.71 7.12
C PRO A 106 23.30 1.69 7.57
N ALA A 107 23.17 1.18 8.80
CA ALA A 107 24.08 0.17 9.33
C ALA A 107 23.80 -1.25 8.82
N GLY A 108 22.78 -1.43 7.96
CA GLY A 108 22.42 -2.73 7.41
C GLY A 108 21.36 -3.48 8.19
N GLU A 109 20.81 -2.90 9.24
CA GLU A 109 19.75 -3.53 10.02
C GLU A 109 18.43 -3.48 9.24
N GLY A 110 17.87 -4.67 8.97
CA GLY A 110 16.58 -4.79 8.28
C GLY A 110 15.42 -4.85 9.27
N PHE A 111 14.28 -4.31 8.85
CA PHE A 111 13.04 -4.38 9.64
C PHE A 111 11.84 -4.27 8.72
N ASP A 112 10.70 -4.78 9.20
CA ASP A 112 9.45 -4.72 8.44
C ASP A 112 8.59 -3.57 8.95
N VAL A 113 8.05 -2.81 8.01
CA VAL A 113 7.11 -1.72 8.30
C VAL A 113 5.73 -2.17 7.83
N ILE A 114 4.77 -2.15 8.75
CA ILE A 114 3.43 -2.64 8.48
C ILE A 114 2.62 -1.59 7.73
N ILE A 115 2.00 -2.02 6.62
CA ILE A 115 1.06 -1.18 5.89
C ILE A 115 -0.29 -1.34 6.56
N PRO A 116 -0.96 -0.24 6.95
CA PRO A 116 -2.27 -0.36 7.59
C PRO A 116 -3.25 -1.03 6.62
N PRO A 117 -4.03 -2.02 7.08
CA PRO A 117 -5.08 -2.60 6.24
C PRO A 117 -6.05 -1.52 5.77
N PHE A 118 -6.49 -1.61 4.52
CA PHE A 118 -7.47 -0.67 3.99
C PHE A 118 -8.43 -1.38 3.04
N CYS A 119 -9.61 -0.77 2.88
CA CYS A 119 -10.64 -1.29 1.99
C CYS A 119 -10.51 -0.67 0.61
N LEU A 120 -10.73 -1.51 -0.40
CA LEU A 120 -10.97 -1.09 -1.77
C LEU A 120 -12.47 -1.15 -1.97
N MET A 121 -13.13 0.00 -2.04
CA MET A 121 -14.58 0.06 -2.00
C MET A 121 -15.10 1.31 -2.70
N PRO A 122 -16.11 1.17 -3.60
CA PRO A 122 -16.75 2.34 -4.18
C PRO A 122 -17.43 3.19 -3.11
N HIS A 123 -17.48 4.50 -3.34
CA HIS A 123 -18.07 5.45 -2.38
C HIS A 123 -19.50 5.10 -1.98
N TYR A 124 -20.31 4.62 -2.91
CA TYR A 124 -21.70 4.31 -2.62
C TYR A 124 -21.89 3.13 -1.64
N LEU A 125 -20.83 2.37 -1.38
CA LEU A 125 -20.86 1.28 -0.39
C LEU A 125 -20.33 1.72 0.99
N MET A 126 -19.83 2.95 1.11
CA MET A 126 -19.14 3.41 2.32
C MET A 126 -20.04 4.07 3.36
N ASN A 127 -21.34 4.02 3.19
CA ASN A 127 -22.28 4.61 4.15
C ASN A 127 -22.64 3.65 5.27
#